data_8d47b60fb379dd8f5f4edb124ba76324
#
_entry.id   8d47b60fb379dd8f5f4edb124ba76324
#
_cell.length_a   1.000
_cell.length_b   1.000
_cell.length_c   1.000
_cell.angle_alpha   90.00
_cell.angle_beta   90.00
_cell.angle_gamma   90.00
#
_symmetry.space_group_name_H-M   'P 1'
#
loop_
_entity.id
_entity.type
_entity.pdbx_description
1 polymer ?
#
loop_
_entity_poly.entity_id
_entity_poly.type
_entity_poly.pdbx_seq_one_letter_code
_entity_poly.pdbx_strand_id
1 'polypeptide(L)'
;MQLRFSKMHGIGNDFVVLDCRQRAFPLDAAQIRALADRHTGVGFDQLLSIEPARNPACAFYYGIWNADGSPSGQCGNGVRCVATWLHRAGALALGDSVAIESPSGPVTVRLLGAYEVTVDMGEPVFEPPRIPFAADAAAERYTLDLADEQLDIGAVSMGNPHAVVAVGDLDDPVLQRLGPLLTGHPRFPQGANAGFVQRLDRGHLRLRVHERGAGWTLACGTGACAAMAVLHQRGDVDDSVAVELPGGTLRIDWAGPGHTLWMTGPAAFAFEGEWPVPTISA
;
A
#
# COMPACT_ATOMS: atom_id res chain seq x y z
N MET A 1 17.10 5.06 -26.58
CA MET A 1 16.45 3.74 -26.36
C MET A 1 14.96 3.98 -26.19
N GLN A 2 14.07 3.17 -26.81
CA GLN A 2 12.63 3.23 -26.56
C GLN A 2 12.31 2.26 -25.42
N LEU A 3 11.61 2.74 -24.41
CA LEU A 3 11.17 1.99 -23.23
C LEU A 3 9.68 1.69 -23.35
N ARG A 4 9.33 0.42 -23.55
CA ARG A 4 7.92 -0.02 -23.49
C ARG A 4 7.46 -0.15 -22.05
N PHE A 5 6.26 0.32 -21.75
CA PHE A 5 5.67 0.27 -20.42
C PHE A 5 4.17 0.03 -20.46
N SER A 6 3.64 -0.46 -19.34
CA SER A 6 2.21 -0.46 -19.05
C SER A 6 1.92 0.54 -17.95
N LYS A 7 0.94 1.44 -18.15
CA LYS A 7 0.41 2.30 -17.10
C LYS A 7 -0.74 1.58 -16.42
N MET A 8 -0.65 1.43 -15.10
CA MET A 8 -1.63 0.70 -14.29
C MET A 8 -1.95 1.47 -13.01
N HIS A 9 -3.03 1.07 -12.34
CA HIS A 9 -3.35 1.56 -10.99
C HIS A 9 -4.08 0.52 -10.15
N GLY A 10 -3.90 0.60 -8.83
CA GLY A 10 -4.72 -0.07 -7.82
C GLY A 10 -5.48 0.99 -7.04
N ILE A 11 -6.79 1.16 -7.32
CA ILE A 11 -7.67 2.15 -6.68
C ILE A 11 -7.06 3.56 -6.60
N GLY A 12 -6.51 4.07 -7.72
CA GLY A 12 -5.97 5.43 -7.84
C GLY A 12 -4.49 5.60 -7.51
N ASN A 13 -3.85 4.67 -6.81
CA ASN A 13 -2.39 4.63 -6.70
C ASN A 13 -1.82 4.11 -8.03
N ASP A 14 -1.05 4.93 -8.75
CA ASP A 14 -0.71 4.70 -10.14
C ASP A 14 0.75 4.31 -10.36
N PHE A 15 0.95 3.40 -11.30
CA PHE A 15 2.23 2.74 -11.57
C PHE A 15 2.61 2.78 -13.05
N VAL A 16 3.92 2.85 -13.31
CA VAL A 16 4.51 2.38 -14.56
C VAL A 16 5.09 1.00 -14.31
N VAL A 17 4.71 0.02 -15.13
CA VAL A 17 5.16 -1.38 -15.04
C VAL A 17 6.04 -1.70 -16.24
N LEU A 18 7.25 -2.22 -15.98
CA LEU A 18 8.23 -2.63 -16.98
C LEU A 18 8.43 -4.14 -16.98
N ASP A 19 8.35 -4.76 -18.14
CA ASP A 19 8.75 -6.16 -18.33
C ASP A 19 10.27 -6.28 -18.45
N CYS A 20 10.89 -6.75 -17.39
CA CYS A 20 12.33 -7.00 -17.30
C CYS A 20 12.65 -8.50 -17.14
N ARG A 21 11.72 -9.41 -17.51
CA ARG A 21 11.94 -10.86 -17.39
C ARG A 21 13.03 -11.40 -18.31
N GLN A 22 13.30 -10.70 -19.41
CA GLN A 22 14.32 -11.10 -20.40
C GLN A 22 15.44 -10.08 -20.59
N ARG A 23 15.46 -9.02 -19.79
CA ARG A 23 16.48 -7.95 -19.84
C ARG A 23 16.70 -7.37 -18.45
N ALA A 24 17.89 -6.81 -18.22
CA ALA A 24 18.17 -6.07 -17.00
C ALA A 24 17.29 -4.82 -16.91
N PHE A 25 17.00 -4.38 -15.68
CA PHE A 25 16.33 -3.11 -15.42
C PHE A 25 17.14 -1.94 -16.02
N PRO A 26 16.54 -1.09 -16.87
CA PRO A 26 17.30 -0.24 -17.78
C PRO A 26 17.48 1.21 -17.32
N LEU A 27 16.91 1.63 -16.18
CA LEU A 27 16.83 3.04 -15.78
C LEU A 27 17.70 3.33 -14.55
N ASP A 28 18.35 4.48 -14.54
CA ASP A 28 18.93 5.09 -13.34
C ASP A 28 17.92 6.01 -12.62
N ALA A 29 18.31 6.51 -11.44
CA ALA A 29 17.43 7.36 -10.62
C ALA A 29 17.04 8.69 -11.31
N ALA A 30 17.92 9.25 -12.15
CA ALA A 30 17.61 10.49 -12.88
C ALA A 30 16.59 10.24 -13.99
N GLN A 31 16.72 9.11 -14.69
CA GLN A 31 15.77 8.67 -15.71
C GLN A 31 14.40 8.30 -15.11
N ILE A 32 14.38 7.69 -13.91
CA ILE A 32 13.14 7.41 -13.18
C ILE A 32 12.43 8.72 -12.84
N ARG A 33 13.14 9.74 -12.31
CA ARG A 33 12.56 11.08 -12.04
C ARG A 33 12.00 11.73 -13.30
N ALA A 34 12.72 11.64 -14.42
CA ALA A 34 12.25 12.20 -15.69
C ALA A 34 10.98 11.50 -16.21
N LEU A 35 10.91 10.16 -16.09
CA LEU A 35 9.73 9.38 -16.45
C LEU A 35 8.55 9.68 -15.51
N ALA A 36 8.82 9.93 -14.21
CA ALA A 36 7.82 10.20 -13.19
C ALA A 36 7.19 11.58 -13.26
N ASP A 37 7.83 12.55 -13.95
CA ASP A 37 7.29 13.89 -14.08
C ASP A 37 5.93 13.85 -14.79
N ARG A 38 4.88 14.39 -14.13
CA ARG A 38 3.50 14.33 -14.62
C ARG A 38 3.21 15.31 -15.75
N HIS A 39 4.13 16.24 -16.04
CA HIS A 39 3.98 17.26 -17.10
C HIS A 39 4.82 16.94 -18.33
N THR A 40 6.01 16.38 -18.14
CA THR A 40 7.00 16.16 -19.20
C THR A 40 7.36 14.70 -19.42
N GLY A 41 6.99 13.82 -18.48
CA GLY A 41 7.15 12.37 -18.54
C GLY A 41 5.82 11.65 -18.71
N VAL A 42 5.75 10.42 -18.17
CA VAL A 42 4.52 9.61 -18.11
C VAL A 42 3.73 9.91 -16.84
N GLY A 43 4.43 10.24 -15.75
CA GLY A 43 3.84 10.46 -14.43
C GLY A 43 3.42 9.16 -13.74
N PHE A 44 3.76 9.00 -12.48
CA PHE A 44 3.34 7.87 -11.63
C PHE A 44 3.69 8.15 -10.16
N ASP A 45 3.06 7.40 -9.26
CA ASP A 45 3.47 7.38 -7.84
C ASP A 45 4.69 6.48 -7.66
N GLN A 46 4.69 5.30 -8.29
CA GLN A 46 5.81 4.35 -8.23
C GLN A 46 6.02 3.63 -9.57
N LEU A 47 7.28 3.20 -9.79
CA LEU A 47 7.68 2.37 -10.92
C LEU A 47 7.91 0.95 -10.44
N LEU A 48 7.44 -0.03 -11.22
CA LEU A 48 7.59 -1.46 -10.96
C LEU A 48 8.35 -2.12 -12.11
N SER A 49 9.32 -2.98 -11.80
CA SER A 49 9.88 -3.92 -12.77
C SER A 49 9.41 -5.34 -12.45
N ILE A 50 9.18 -6.14 -13.48
CA ILE A 50 8.93 -7.58 -13.34
C ILE A 50 10.17 -8.30 -13.84
N GLU A 51 10.83 -9.07 -12.98
CA GLU A 51 12.12 -9.71 -13.21
C GLU A 51 12.05 -11.22 -12.90
N PRO A 52 13.02 -12.03 -13.37
CA PRO A 52 13.16 -13.40 -12.89
C PRO A 52 13.35 -13.43 -11.35
N ALA A 53 12.74 -14.40 -10.68
CA ALA A 53 12.90 -14.59 -9.25
C ALA A 53 14.37 -14.86 -8.89
N ARG A 54 14.82 -14.32 -7.77
CA ARG A 54 16.15 -14.59 -7.17
C ARG A 54 16.02 -15.69 -6.11
N ASN A 55 14.86 -15.74 -5.44
CA ASN A 55 14.50 -16.80 -4.53
C ASN A 55 13.79 -17.92 -5.30
N PRO A 56 14.29 -19.19 -5.29
CA PRO A 56 13.69 -20.30 -6.03
C PRO A 56 12.28 -20.69 -5.54
N ALA A 57 11.87 -20.25 -4.35
CA ALA A 57 10.50 -20.44 -3.83
C ALA A 57 9.49 -19.44 -4.43
N CYS A 58 9.95 -18.43 -5.17
CA CYS A 58 9.10 -17.39 -5.78
C CYS A 58 9.01 -17.60 -7.30
N ALA A 59 7.86 -17.24 -7.89
CA ALA A 59 7.65 -17.34 -9.32
C ALA A 59 8.34 -16.19 -10.10
N PHE A 60 8.33 -14.99 -9.52
CA PHE A 60 8.90 -13.77 -10.08
C PHE A 60 9.46 -12.90 -8.97
N TYR A 61 10.30 -11.92 -9.36
CA TYR A 61 10.69 -10.79 -8.54
C TYR A 61 10.07 -9.51 -9.11
N TYR A 62 9.67 -8.58 -8.25
CA TYR A 62 9.38 -7.22 -8.69
C TYR A 62 10.24 -6.21 -7.92
N GLY A 63 10.88 -5.32 -8.67
CA GLY A 63 11.52 -4.13 -8.13
C GLY A 63 10.52 -3.00 -8.02
N ILE A 64 10.75 -2.07 -7.08
CA ILE A 64 9.87 -0.92 -6.85
C ILE A 64 10.68 0.32 -6.52
N TRP A 65 10.35 1.44 -7.18
CA TRP A 65 11.00 2.74 -6.99
C TRP A 65 9.93 3.83 -6.85
N ASN A 66 10.21 4.77 -5.99
CA ASN A 66 9.41 5.99 -5.85
C ASN A 66 9.66 6.94 -7.03
N ALA A 67 8.79 7.94 -7.21
CA ALA A 67 8.92 8.95 -8.27
C ALA A 67 10.23 9.76 -8.21
N ASP A 68 10.87 9.87 -7.04
CA ASP A 68 12.17 10.52 -6.85
C ASP A 68 13.37 9.65 -7.25
N GLY A 69 13.12 8.41 -7.68
CA GLY A 69 14.14 7.43 -8.06
C GLY A 69 14.71 6.63 -6.89
N SER A 70 14.27 6.85 -5.66
CA SER A 70 14.67 6.05 -4.50
C SER A 70 14.01 4.66 -4.52
N PRO A 71 14.71 3.59 -4.07
CA PRO A 71 14.09 2.28 -3.96
C PRO A 71 13.02 2.26 -2.85
N SER A 72 12.01 1.42 -3.04
CA SER A 72 10.97 1.13 -2.06
C SER A 72 10.95 -0.36 -1.70
N GLY A 73 10.38 -0.71 -0.55
CA GLY A 73 10.39 -2.09 -0.05
C GLY A 73 9.27 -2.95 -0.62
N GLN A 74 8.03 -2.55 -0.39
CA GLN A 74 6.83 -3.31 -0.76
C GLN A 74 5.63 -2.37 -0.93
N CYS A 75 4.74 -2.73 -1.84
CA CYS A 75 3.46 -2.04 -2.04
C CYS A 75 2.37 -3.04 -2.41
N GLY A 76 1.35 -3.18 -1.53
CA GLY A 76 0.23 -4.08 -1.77
C GLY A 76 -0.59 -3.71 -3.03
N ASN A 77 -0.71 -2.42 -3.36
CA ASN A 77 -1.34 -1.97 -4.60
C ASN A 77 -0.47 -2.35 -5.82
N GLY A 78 0.86 -2.18 -5.69
CA GLY A 78 1.81 -2.51 -6.75
C GLY A 78 1.85 -4.01 -7.07
N VAL A 79 1.88 -4.89 -6.06
CA VAL A 79 1.91 -6.33 -6.31
C VAL A 79 0.63 -6.84 -6.96
N ARG A 80 -0.55 -6.20 -6.70
CA ARG A 80 -1.78 -6.51 -7.44
C ARG A 80 -1.64 -6.16 -8.93
N CYS A 81 -1.04 -5.00 -9.25
CA CYS A 81 -0.74 -4.64 -10.64
C CYS A 81 0.23 -5.63 -11.29
N VAL A 82 1.28 -6.07 -10.59
CA VAL A 82 2.23 -7.09 -11.08
C VAL A 82 1.51 -8.40 -11.39
N ALA A 83 0.67 -8.91 -10.47
CA ALA A 83 -0.08 -10.15 -10.66
C ALA A 83 -1.06 -10.07 -11.85
N THR A 84 -1.80 -8.97 -11.97
CA THR A 84 -2.70 -8.69 -13.08
C THR A 84 -1.95 -8.59 -14.41
N TRP A 85 -0.79 -7.94 -14.41
CA TRP A 85 0.08 -7.85 -15.59
C TRP A 85 0.59 -9.22 -16.02
N LEU A 86 1.07 -10.04 -15.08
CA LEU A 86 1.53 -11.41 -15.34
C LEU A 86 0.42 -12.31 -15.88
N HIS A 87 -0.81 -12.16 -15.38
CA HIS A 87 -1.97 -12.86 -15.92
C HIS A 87 -2.22 -12.49 -17.39
N ARG A 88 -2.27 -11.19 -17.70
CA ARG A 88 -2.44 -10.72 -19.09
C ARG A 88 -1.34 -11.20 -20.02
N ALA A 89 -0.11 -11.33 -19.52
CA ALA A 89 1.03 -11.87 -20.25
C ALA A 89 1.03 -13.42 -20.36
N GLY A 90 0.01 -14.10 -19.87
CA GLY A 90 -0.13 -15.56 -19.88
C GLY A 90 0.82 -16.31 -18.95
N ALA A 91 1.45 -15.59 -18.01
CA ALA A 91 2.41 -16.17 -17.05
C ALA A 91 1.75 -16.67 -15.75
N LEU A 92 0.52 -16.21 -15.44
CA LEU A 92 -0.29 -16.67 -14.32
C LEU A 92 -1.72 -16.96 -14.81
N ALA A 93 -2.32 -18.06 -14.33
CA ALA A 93 -3.72 -18.41 -14.59
C ALA A 93 -4.66 -17.90 -13.49
N LEU A 94 -5.96 -17.78 -13.80
CA LEU A 94 -6.97 -17.52 -12.78
C LEU A 94 -7.02 -18.68 -11.79
N GLY A 95 -7.13 -18.36 -10.51
CA GLY A 95 -7.08 -19.31 -9.41
C GLY A 95 -5.67 -19.62 -8.90
N ASP A 96 -4.62 -19.20 -9.61
CA ASP A 96 -3.25 -19.40 -9.14
C ASP A 96 -3.00 -18.67 -7.81
N SER A 97 -2.25 -19.36 -6.94
CA SER A 97 -1.68 -18.81 -5.71
C SER A 97 -0.17 -18.93 -5.79
N VAL A 98 0.52 -17.81 -5.90
CA VAL A 98 1.98 -17.78 -6.10
C VAL A 98 2.67 -16.80 -5.15
N ALA A 99 3.90 -17.12 -4.77
CA ALA A 99 4.79 -16.19 -4.11
C ALA A 99 5.52 -15.33 -5.15
N ILE A 100 5.46 -14.01 -4.99
CA ILE A 100 6.22 -13.03 -5.77
C ILE A 100 7.23 -12.37 -4.81
N GLU A 101 8.49 -12.37 -5.18
CA GLU A 101 9.55 -11.76 -4.38
C GLU A 101 9.53 -10.25 -4.52
N SER A 102 9.68 -9.53 -3.42
CA SER A 102 9.86 -8.08 -3.35
C SER A 102 11.18 -7.74 -2.66
N PRO A 103 11.64 -6.46 -2.66
CA PRO A 103 12.79 -6.05 -1.86
C PRO A 103 12.64 -6.33 -0.35
N SER A 104 11.40 -6.40 0.16
CA SER A 104 11.10 -6.73 1.57
C SER A 104 10.85 -8.21 1.83
N GLY A 105 10.96 -9.06 0.81
CA GLY A 105 10.74 -10.50 0.90
C GLY A 105 9.56 -11.00 0.07
N PRO A 106 9.24 -12.31 0.17
CA PRO A 106 8.14 -12.91 -0.55
C PRO A 106 6.77 -12.38 -0.12
N VAL A 107 5.86 -12.23 -1.09
CA VAL A 107 4.46 -11.87 -0.91
C VAL A 107 3.60 -12.87 -1.65
N THR A 108 2.66 -13.51 -0.97
CA THR A 108 1.73 -14.43 -1.63
C THR A 108 0.56 -13.65 -2.23
N VAL A 109 0.28 -13.91 -3.50
CA VAL A 109 -0.89 -13.37 -4.21
C VAL A 109 -1.77 -14.49 -4.74
N ARG A 110 -3.08 -14.23 -4.81
CA ARG A 110 -4.09 -15.13 -5.42
C ARG A 110 -4.87 -14.35 -6.46
N LEU A 111 -4.91 -14.87 -7.67
CA LEU A 111 -5.73 -14.29 -8.75
C LEU A 111 -7.16 -14.80 -8.65
N LEU A 112 -8.08 -13.97 -8.19
CA LEU A 112 -9.51 -14.29 -8.12
C LEU A 112 -10.24 -14.01 -9.43
N GLY A 113 -9.77 -13.02 -10.18
CA GLY A 113 -10.32 -12.59 -11.46
C GLY A 113 -9.28 -11.87 -12.30
N ALA A 114 -9.60 -11.55 -13.55
CA ALA A 114 -8.66 -10.89 -14.46
C ALA A 114 -8.11 -9.55 -13.93
N TYR A 115 -8.84 -8.90 -13.02
CA TYR A 115 -8.50 -7.61 -12.42
C TYR A 115 -8.66 -7.61 -10.89
N GLU A 116 -8.88 -8.77 -10.28
CA GLU A 116 -9.10 -8.89 -8.84
C GLU A 116 -8.05 -9.82 -8.23
N VAL A 117 -7.28 -9.30 -7.30
CA VAL A 117 -6.15 -9.97 -6.68
C VAL A 117 -6.23 -9.87 -5.17
N THR A 118 -6.04 -11.01 -4.50
CA THR A 118 -5.87 -11.09 -3.05
C THR A 118 -4.38 -11.16 -2.72
N VAL A 119 -3.95 -10.40 -1.72
CA VAL A 119 -2.56 -10.28 -1.25
C VAL A 119 -2.50 -10.69 0.22
N ASP A 120 -1.53 -11.53 0.54
CA ASP A 120 -1.13 -11.82 1.92
C ASP A 120 -0.38 -10.62 2.49
N MET A 121 -0.98 -9.93 3.46
CA MET A 121 -0.41 -8.75 4.09
C MET A 121 0.34 -9.05 5.39
N GLY A 122 0.42 -10.34 5.77
CA GLY A 122 0.98 -10.79 7.03
C GLY A 122 0.05 -10.58 8.23
N GLU A 123 0.55 -10.89 9.40
CA GLU A 123 -0.18 -10.69 10.66
C GLU A 123 0.02 -9.26 11.17
N PRO A 124 -1.06 -8.55 11.57
CA PRO A 124 -0.95 -7.24 12.21
C PRO A 124 -0.17 -7.32 13.53
N VAL A 125 0.74 -6.37 13.76
CA VAL A 125 1.58 -6.33 14.96
C VAL A 125 1.14 -5.19 15.87
N PHE A 126 0.74 -5.52 17.11
CA PHE A 126 0.25 -4.57 18.10
C PHE A 126 1.24 -4.27 19.24
N GLU A 127 2.35 -4.97 19.31
CA GLU A 127 3.37 -4.72 20.33
C GLU A 127 4.11 -3.40 20.05
N PRO A 128 4.05 -2.41 20.99
CA PRO A 128 4.59 -1.07 20.77
C PRO A 128 6.03 -1.01 20.25
N PRO A 129 6.99 -1.80 20.78
CA PRO A 129 8.37 -1.77 20.26
C PRO A 129 8.50 -2.23 18.81
N ARG A 130 7.58 -3.10 18.35
CA ARG A 130 7.57 -3.63 16.98
C ARG A 130 6.80 -2.74 16.00
N ILE A 131 6.03 -1.74 16.51
CA ILE A 131 5.32 -0.74 15.68
C ILE A 131 6.24 0.38 15.18
N PRO A 132 7.31 0.78 15.64
CA PRO A 132 7.93 1.54 16.71
C PRO A 132 7.01 2.65 17.29
N PHE A 133 6.43 2.40 18.40
CA PHE A 133 5.54 3.32 19.10
C PHE A 133 5.91 3.42 20.58
N ALA A 134 6.04 4.63 21.10
CA ALA A 134 6.40 4.87 22.49
C ALA A 134 5.18 4.67 23.41
N ALA A 135 5.11 3.49 24.04
CA ALA A 135 4.11 3.14 25.05
C ALA A 135 4.70 2.11 26.03
N ASP A 136 4.27 2.16 27.28
CA ASP A 136 4.75 1.27 28.36
C ASP A 136 4.24 -0.17 28.18
N ALA A 137 3.04 -0.33 27.60
CA ALA A 137 2.41 -1.62 27.35
C ALA A 137 1.51 -1.58 26.11
N ALA A 138 1.23 -2.77 25.54
CA ALA A 138 0.23 -2.93 24.51
C ALA A 138 -1.17 -2.64 25.06
N ALA A 139 -1.97 -1.88 24.32
CA ALA A 139 -3.35 -1.53 24.64
C ALA A 139 -4.19 -1.40 23.36
N GLU A 140 -5.49 -1.58 23.48
CA GLU A 140 -6.42 -1.39 22.36
C GLU A 140 -6.61 0.10 21.98
N ARG A 141 -6.36 0.99 22.96
CA ARG A 141 -6.49 2.44 22.82
C ARG A 141 -5.35 3.15 23.52
N TYR A 142 -4.88 4.21 22.87
CA TYR A 142 -3.88 5.12 23.42
C TYR A 142 -4.37 6.55 23.22
N THR A 143 -4.36 7.35 24.26
CA THR A 143 -4.66 8.77 24.15
C THR A 143 -3.39 9.54 23.77
N LEU A 144 -3.48 10.34 22.72
CA LEU A 144 -2.41 11.26 22.27
C LEU A 144 -2.86 12.71 22.43
N ASP A 145 -1.94 13.55 22.91
CA ASP A 145 -2.12 14.99 22.96
C ASP A 145 -1.66 15.61 21.64
N LEU A 146 -2.57 16.18 20.87
CA LEU A 146 -2.30 16.85 19.61
C LEU A 146 -2.67 18.35 19.73
N ALA A 147 -1.69 19.19 20.03
CA ALA A 147 -1.86 20.61 20.29
C ALA A 147 -2.94 20.85 21.37
N ASP A 148 -4.15 21.28 21.00
CA ASP A 148 -5.24 21.61 21.91
C ASP A 148 -6.28 20.48 22.04
N GLU A 149 -6.03 19.32 21.44
CA GLU A 149 -6.99 18.20 21.39
C GLU A 149 -6.34 16.91 21.89
N GLN A 150 -7.19 16.04 22.47
CA GLN A 150 -6.82 14.65 22.78
C GLN A 150 -7.50 13.71 21.79
N LEU A 151 -6.73 12.79 21.20
CA LEU A 151 -7.25 11.77 20.32
C LEU A 151 -6.99 10.37 20.85
N ASP A 152 -8.03 9.55 20.84
CA ASP A 152 -7.89 8.11 21.08
C ASP A 152 -7.54 7.42 19.76
N ILE A 153 -6.42 6.74 19.74
CA ILE A 153 -5.92 6.01 18.60
C ILE A 153 -5.80 4.50 18.88
N GLY A 154 -5.80 3.70 17.84
CA GLY A 154 -5.16 2.38 17.83
C GLY A 154 -3.80 2.49 17.14
N ALA A 155 -2.79 1.82 17.68
CA ALA A 155 -1.48 1.72 17.05
C ALA A 155 -1.24 0.29 16.58
N VAL A 156 -0.80 0.12 15.32
CA VAL A 156 -0.54 -1.18 14.71
C VAL A 156 0.53 -1.06 13.62
N SER A 157 1.29 -2.11 13.39
CA SER A 157 2.19 -2.22 12.24
C SER A 157 1.65 -3.24 11.24
N MET A 158 1.62 -2.84 9.96
CA MET A 158 1.42 -3.71 8.80
C MET A 158 2.72 -3.80 7.96
N GLY A 159 3.88 -3.91 8.66
CA GLY A 159 5.20 -3.71 8.08
C GLY A 159 5.66 -2.25 8.09
N ASN A 160 4.75 -1.33 8.41
CA ASN A 160 4.96 0.10 8.62
C ASN A 160 3.99 0.60 9.70
N PRO A 161 4.36 1.68 10.46
CA PRO A 161 3.55 2.19 11.56
C PRO A 161 2.25 2.84 11.10
N HIS A 162 1.15 2.53 11.79
CA HIS A 162 -0.15 3.15 11.61
C HIS A 162 -0.74 3.63 12.93
N ALA A 163 -1.27 4.86 12.91
CA ALA A 163 -2.14 5.41 13.94
C ALA A 163 -3.57 5.49 13.39
N VAL A 164 -4.51 4.77 13.97
CA VAL A 164 -5.90 4.66 13.51
C VAL A 164 -6.82 5.39 14.47
N VAL A 165 -7.57 6.38 13.96
CA VAL A 165 -8.56 7.19 14.70
C VAL A 165 -9.95 6.84 14.20
N ALA A 166 -10.84 6.39 15.08
CA ALA A 166 -12.25 6.25 14.75
C ALA A 166 -12.95 7.62 14.84
N VAL A 167 -13.63 8.01 13.75
CA VAL A 167 -14.33 9.30 13.63
C VAL A 167 -15.80 9.11 13.27
N GLY A 168 -16.61 10.08 13.65
CA GLY A 168 -18.04 10.09 13.28
C GLY A 168 -18.29 10.62 11.87
N ASP A 169 -17.40 11.49 11.37
CA ASP A 169 -17.51 12.11 10.06
C ASP A 169 -16.12 12.25 9.42
N LEU A 170 -15.93 11.69 8.23
CA LEU A 170 -14.69 11.81 7.45
C LEU A 170 -14.56 13.13 6.67
N ASP A 171 -15.66 13.87 6.54
CA ASP A 171 -15.69 15.14 5.82
C ASP A 171 -15.45 16.34 6.77
N ASP A 172 -15.24 16.08 8.07
CA ASP A 172 -14.86 17.10 9.03
C ASP A 172 -13.54 17.77 8.63
N PRO A 173 -13.52 19.11 8.39
CA PRO A 173 -12.33 19.82 7.97
C PRO A 173 -11.18 19.79 9.00
N VAL A 174 -11.47 19.50 10.27
CA VAL A 174 -10.44 19.36 11.32
C VAL A 174 -9.42 18.26 10.97
N LEU A 175 -9.82 17.22 10.24
CA LEU A 175 -8.96 16.12 9.84
C LEU A 175 -7.78 16.59 8.97
N GLN A 176 -7.97 17.67 8.18
CA GLN A 176 -6.89 18.26 7.37
C GLN A 176 -5.73 18.75 8.24
N ARG A 177 -6.04 19.25 9.43
CA ARG A 177 -5.04 19.69 10.41
C ARG A 177 -4.47 18.52 11.22
N LEU A 178 -5.31 17.57 11.61
CA LEU A 178 -4.91 16.45 12.46
C LEU A 178 -4.02 15.44 11.74
N GLY A 179 -4.22 15.22 10.44
CA GLY A 179 -3.43 14.27 9.64
C GLY A 179 -1.92 14.50 9.76
N PRO A 180 -1.39 15.67 9.37
CA PRO A 180 0.04 15.99 9.50
C PRO A 180 0.56 15.90 10.94
N LEU A 181 -0.23 16.37 11.93
CA LEU A 181 0.16 16.35 13.35
C LEU A 181 0.30 14.91 13.86
N LEU A 182 -0.63 14.03 13.51
CA LEU A 182 -0.61 12.63 13.91
C LEU A 182 0.51 11.86 13.21
N THR A 183 0.73 12.12 11.92
CA THR A 183 1.83 11.50 11.15
C THR A 183 3.21 11.80 11.73
N GLY A 184 3.42 13.03 12.24
CA GLY A 184 4.67 13.47 12.85
C GLY A 184 4.69 13.41 14.39
N HIS A 185 3.73 12.72 15.02
CA HIS A 185 3.61 12.72 16.49
C HIS A 185 4.83 12.08 17.17
N PRO A 186 5.41 12.70 18.23
CA PRO A 186 6.65 12.22 18.88
C PRO A 186 6.62 10.78 19.39
N ARG A 187 5.44 10.27 19.74
CA ARG A 187 5.30 8.85 20.14
C ARG A 187 5.51 7.86 19.01
N PHE A 188 5.55 8.33 17.74
CA PHE A 188 6.01 7.55 16.58
C PHE A 188 7.36 8.12 16.12
N PRO A 189 8.50 7.70 16.65
CA PRO A 189 9.81 8.31 16.38
C PRO A 189 10.25 8.20 14.91
N GLN A 190 9.65 7.30 14.16
CA GLN A 190 9.87 7.14 12.71
C GLN A 190 8.71 7.72 11.88
N GLY A 191 7.76 8.43 12.53
CA GLY A 191 6.48 8.81 11.94
C GLY A 191 5.55 7.63 11.73
N ALA A 192 4.27 7.91 11.46
CA ALA A 192 3.24 6.90 11.19
C ALA A 192 2.32 7.33 10.03
N ASN A 193 1.62 6.39 9.43
CA ASN A 193 0.47 6.72 8.59
C ASN A 193 -0.74 6.99 9.50
N ALA A 194 -1.39 8.11 9.35
CA ALA A 194 -2.56 8.52 10.11
C ALA A 194 -3.84 8.13 9.36
N GLY A 195 -4.52 7.08 9.83
CA GLY A 195 -5.78 6.61 9.27
C GLY A 195 -6.97 7.12 10.07
N PHE A 196 -7.88 7.83 9.41
CA PHE A 196 -9.17 8.26 9.98
C PHE A 196 -10.25 7.36 9.42
N VAL A 197 -10.91 6.59 10.30
CA VAL A 197 -11.89 5.57 9.90
C VAL A 197 -13.27 5.89 10.45
N GLN A 198 -14.25 5.88 9.55
CA GLN A 198 -15.68 5.94 9.88
C GLN A 198 -16.28 4.56 9.70
N ARG A 199 -16.86 4.02 10.77
CA ARG A 199 -17.62 2.77 10.71
C ARG A 199 -19.05 3.05 10.25
N LEU A 200 -19.43 2.50 9.10
CA LEU A 200 -20.82 2.56 8.62
C LEU A 200 -21.66 1.45 9.26
N ASP A 201 -21.12 0.23 9.27
CA ASP A 201 -21.66 -0.93 9.97
C ASP A 201 -20.52 -1.92 10.30
N ARG A 202 -20.84 -3.15 10.72
CA ARG A 202 -19.83 -4.14 11.09
C ARG A 202 -19.03 -4.69 9.90
N GLY A 203 -19.58 -4.62 8.69
CA GLY A 203 -18.95 -5.09 7.45
C GLY A 203 -18.45 -3.97 6.55
N HIS A 204 -18.66 -2.69 6.89
CA HIS A 204 -18.34 -1.56 6.03
C HIS A 204 -17.68 -0.40 6.76
N LEU A 205 -16.54 0.02 6.24
CA LEU A 205 -15.75 1.17 6.70
C LEU A 205 -15.54 2.16 5.57
N ARG A 206 -15.44 3.44 5.92
CA ARG A 206 -14.84 4.48 5.07
C ARG A 206 -13.54 4.93 5.70
N LEU A 207 -12.52 5.21 4.89
CA LEU A 207 -11.18 5.51 5.37
C LEU A 207 -10.53 6.62 4.56
N ARG A 208 -9.89 7.56 5.25
CA ARG A 208 -8.93 8.50 4.67
C ARG A 208 -7.60 8.35 5.37
N VAL A 209 -6.50 8.38 4.61
CA VAL A 209 -5.16 8.22 5.16
C VAL A 209 -4.28 9.40 4.77
N HIS A 210 -3.63 9.98 5.78
CA HIS A 210 -2.51 10.88 5.60
C HIS A 210 -1.23 10.05 5.77
N GLU A 211 -0.57 9.76 4.66
CA GLU A 211 0.60 8.88 4.65
C GLU A 211 1.88 9.64 4.98
N ARG A 212 2.77 8.97 5.69
CA ARG A 212 4.11 9.45 5.99
C ARG A 212 4.90 9.71 4.69
N GLY A 213 5.28 10.98 4.48
CA GLY A 213 6.04 11.41 3.30
C GLY A 213 5.23 11.68 2.04
N ALA A 214 3.94 11.27 1.98
CA ALA A 214 3.09 11.46 0.80
C ALA A 214 1.87 12.37 1.06
N GLY A 215 1.48 12.57 2.33
CA GLY A 215 0.29 13.35 2.66
C GLY A 215 -1.02 12.59 2.43
N TRP A 216 -2.10 13.31 2.09
CA TRP A 216 -3.39 12.70 1.78
C TRP A 216 -3.33 11.94 0.46
N THR A 217 -3.63 10.64 0.48
CA THR A 217 -3.58 9.76 -0.69
C THR A 217 -4.95 9.20 -1.04
N LEU A 218 -5.10 8.76 -2.29
CA LEU A 218 -6.33 8.12 -2.77
C LEU A 218 -6.47 6.68 -2.28
N ALA A 219 -5.33 6.00 -2.02
CA ALA A 219 -5.30 4.57 -1.73
C ALA A 219 -4.10 4.19 -0.86
N CYS A 220 -4.37 3.74 0.36
CA CYS A 220 -3.39 3.17 1.25
C CYS A 220 -3.81 1.76 1.67
N GLY A 221 -3.23 0.73 1.04
CA GLY A 221 -3.58 -0.68 1.30
C GLY A 221 -3.27 -1.09 2.74
N THR A 222 -2.06 -0.76 3.24
CA THR A 222 -1.68 -1.04 4.64
C THR A 222 -2.53 -0.25 5.63
N GLY A 223 -2.98 0.96 5.25
CA GLY A 223 -3.92 1.76 6.05
C GLY A 223 -5.30 1.10 6.18
N ALA A 224 -5.82 0.51 5.10
CA ALA A 224 -7.07 -0.25 5.14
C ALA A 224 -6.95 -1.49 6.03
N CYS A 225 -5.84 -2.23 5.91
CA CYS A 225 -5.54 -3.37 6.78
C CYS A 225 -5.43 -2.95 8.26
N ALA A 226 -4.72 -1.85 8.53
CA ALA A 226 -4.55 -1.30 9.88
C ALA A 226 -5.88 -0.86 10.50
N ALA A 227 -6.73 -0.17 9.73
CA ALA A 227 -8.05 0.26 10.20
C ALA A 227 -8.94 -0.93 10.58
N MET A 228 -9.02 -1.93 9.70
CA MET A 228 -9.75 -3.17 9.98
C MET A 228 -9.18 -3.88 11.21
N ALA A 229 -7.87 -4.09 11.29
CA ALA A 229 -7.24 -4.83 12.38
C ALA A 229 -7.48 -4.17 13.76
N VAL A 230 -7.38 -2.83 13.84
CA VAL A 230 -7.63 -2.07 15.07
C VAL A 230 -9.10 -2.19 15.49
N LEU A 231 -10.03 -2.04 14.56
CA LEU A 231 -11.46 -2.14 14.88
C LEU A 231 -11.91 -3.57 15.18
N HIS A 232 -11.31 -4.56 14.52
CA HIS A 232 -11.54 -5.99 14.80
C HIS A 232 -11.07 -6.36 16.21
N GLN A 233 -9.87 -5.91 16.63
CA GLN A 233 -9.37 -6.12 17.99
C GLN A 233 -10.32 -5.55 19.07
N ARG A 234 -11.04 -4.46 18.74
CA ARG A 234 -12.05 -3.84 19.62
C ARG A 234 -13.43 -4.52 19.57
N GLY A 235 -13.62 -5.53 18.70
CA GLY A 235 -14.91 -6.16 18.49
C GLY A 235 -15.92 -5.30 17.72
N ASP A 236 -15.46 -4.23 17.08
CA ASP A 236 -16.30 -3.25 16.38
C ASP A 236 -16.71 -3.69 14.98
N VAL A 237 -15.97 -4.60 14.34
CA VAL A 237 -16.23 -5.10 12.97
C VAL A 237 -16.14 -6.63 12.92
N ASP A 238 -16.61 -7.19 11.79
CA ASP A 238 -16.57 -8.62 11.49
C ASP A 238 -15.23 -9.02 10.87
N ASP A 239 -15.00 -10.35 10.68
CA ASP A 239 -13.76 -10.91 10.11
C ASP A 239 -13.54 -10.54 8.63
N SER A 240 -14.57 -10.07 7.94
CA SER A 240 -14.53 -9.64 6.53
C SER A 240 -15.18 -8.26 6.40
N VAL A 241 -14.42 -7.28 5.91
CA VAL A 241 -14.84 -5.88 5.88
C VAL A 241 -14.53 -5.26 4.53
N ALA A 242 -15.49 -4.55 3.96
CA ALA A 242 -15.28 -3.64 2.84
C ALA A 242 -14.77 -2.29 3.37
N VAL A 243 -13.63 -1.82 2.88
CA VAL A 243 -13.04 -0.53 3.24
C VAL A 243 -13.06 0.39 2.02
N GLU A 244 -13.89 1.43 2.07
CA GLU A 244 -13.96 2.46 1.04
C GLU A 244 -12.88 3.52 1.29
N LEU A 245 -12.02 3.72 0.30
CA LEU A 245 -11.04 4.80 0.22
C LEU A 245 -11.43 5.77 -0.90
N PRO A 246 -10.86 6.98 -0.96
CA PRO A 246 -11.18 7.93 -2.04
C PRO A 246 -10.98 7.38 -3.45
N GLY A 247 -10.04 6.46 -3.65
CA GLY A 247 -9.74 5.85 -4.96
C GLY A 247 -10.53 4.58 -5.27
N GLY A 248 -11.25 3.98 -4.30
CA GLY A 248 -12.02 2.75 -4.48
C GLY A 248 -12.10 1.88 -3.25
N THR A 249 -12.66 0.68 -3.38
CA THR A 249 -12.93 -0.22 -2.26
C THR A 249 -11.95 -1.39 -2.25
N LEU A 250 -11.50 -1.75 -1.05
CA LEU A 250 -10.76 -2.97 -0.75
C LEU A 250 -11.59 -3.87 0.17
N ARG A 251 -11.51 -5.18 0.00
CA ARG A 251 -11.99 -6.14 1.00
C ARG A 251 -10.81 -6.61 1.84
N ILE A 252 -10.98 -6.56 3.14
CA ILE A 252 -9.99 -7.00 4.12
C ILE A 252 -10.60 -8.16 4.91
N ASP A 253 -9.90 -9.29 4.92
CA ASP A 253 -10.31 -10.51 5.60
C ASP A 253 -9.27 -10.89 6.66
N TRP A 254 -9.67 -11.02 7.93
CA TRP A 254 -8.78 -11.40 9.03
C TRP A 254 -9.53 -12.15 10.12
N ALA A 255 -9.12 -13.38 10.39
CA ALA A 255 -9.72 -14.25 11.42
C ALA A 255 -9.16 -14.00 12.85
N GLY A 256 -8.44 -12.89 13.06
CA GLY A 256 -7.87 -12.53 14.36
C GLY A 256 -6.42 -13.00 14.57
N PRO A 257 -5.88 -12.82 15.77
CA PRO A 257 -4.49 -13.14 16.12
C PRO A 257 -4.10 -14.57 15.75
N GLY A 258 -2.85 -14.74 15.30
CA GLY A 258 -2.32 -16.02 14.80
C GLY A 258 -2.68 -16.36 13.35
N HIS A 259 -3.40 -15.46 12.66
CA HIS A 259 -3.77 -15.60 11.26
C HIS A 259 -3.23 -14.44 10.43
N THR A 260 -2.86 -14.74 9.19
CA THR A 260 -2.51 -13.69 8.24
C THR A 260 -3.74 -12.88 7.84
N LEU A 261 -3.54 -11.59 7.60
CA LEU A 261 -4.56 -10.70 7.07
C LEU A 261 -4.47 -10.67 5.54
N TRP A 262 -5.61 -10.82 4.89
CA TRP A 262 -5.72 -10.81 3.44
C TRP A 262 -6.37 -9.52 2.94
N MET A 263 -5.78 -8.93 1.90
CA MET A 263 -6.32 -7.75 1.24
C MET A 263 -6.68 -8.08 -0.20
N THR A 264 -7.94 -7.96 -0.55
CA THR A 264 -8.45 -8.16 -1.91
C THR A 264 -8.83 -6.82 -2.53
N GLY A 265 -8.42 -6.61 -3.77
CA GLY A 265 -8.80 -5.40 -4.50
C GLY A 265 -8.46 -5.45 -5.98
N PRO A 266 -8.97 -4.47 -6.73
CA PRO A 266 -8.75 -4.39 -8.17
C PRO A 266 -7.34 -3.88 -8.50
N ALA A 267 -6.90 -4.24 -9.71
CA ALA A 267 -5.81 -3.60 -10.42
C ALA A 267 -6.21 -3.45 -11.89
N ALA A 268 -5.98 -2.30 -12.47
CA ALA A 268 -6.44 -1.98 -13.81
C ALA A 268 -5.32 -1.42 -14.69
N PHE A 269 -5.38 -1.74 -15.97
CA PHE A 269 -4.59 -1.07 -17.00
C PHE A 269 -5.25 0.26 -17.36
N ALA A 270 -4.46 1.33 -17.43
CA ALA A 270 -4.89 2.61 -17.97
C ALA A 270 -4.54 2.71 -19.46
N PHE A 271 -3.27 2.49 -19.81
CA PHE A 271 -2.79 2.46 -21.20
C PHE A 271 -1.42 1.78 -21.27
N GLU A 272 -0.94 1.54 -22.51
CA GLU A 272 0.41 1.10 -22.81
C GLU A 272 1.09 2.13 -23.70
N GLY A 273 2.41 2.23 -23.62
CA GLY A 273 3.16 3.21 -24.40
C GLY A 273 4.63 2.89 -24.53
N GLU A 274 5.29 3.76 -25.29
CA GLU A 274 6.73 3.79 -25.44
C GLU A 274 7.24 5.19 -25.06
N TRP A 275 8.33 5.23 -24.30
CA TRP A 275 8.96 6.47 -23.87
C TRP A 275 10.40 6.53 -24.37
N PRO A 276 10.80 7.62 -25.03
CA PRO A 276 12.18 7.81 -25.43
C PRO A 276 13.02 8.13 -24.19
N VAL A 277 13.89 7.19 -23.77
CA VAL A 277 14.75 7.39 -22.60
C VAL A 277 15.76 8.50 -22.91
N PRO A 278 15.73 9.63 -22.18
CA PRO A 278 16.67 10.72 -22.44
C PRO A 278 18.10 10.31 -22.04
N THR A 279 19.09 10.84 -22.78
CA THR A 279 20.45 10.85 -22.33
C THR A 279 20.59 12.00 -21.34
N ILE A 280 20.64 11.70 -20.06
CA ILE A 280 20.84 12.71 -19.02
C ILE A 280 22.35 12.80 -18.80
N SER A 281 22.93 13.96 -19.19
CA SER A 281 24.33 14.24 -18.86
C SER A 281 24.47 14.44 -17.35
N ALA A 282 25.44 13.78 -16.75
CA ALA A 282 25.75 13.85 -15.32
C ALA A 282 26.19 15.27 -14.92
#